data_9ec9129a2fb0fc2e1a9ebbd5b83f341a
#
_entry.id   9ec9129a2fb0fc2e1a9ebbd5b83f341a
#
_cell.length_a   1.000
_cell.length_b   1.000
_cell.length_c   1.000
_cell.angle_alpha   90.00
_cell.angle_beta   90.00
_cell.angle_gamma   90.00
#
_symmetry.space_group_name_H-M   'P 1'
#
loop_
_entity.id
_entity.type
_entity.pdbx_description
1 polymer ?
#
loop_
_entity_poly.entity_id
_entity_poly.type
_entity_poly.pdbx_seq_one_letter_code
_entity_poly.pdbx_strand_id
1 'polypeptide(L)'
;MTSVADRSTESTTTDPGAQLAADTVLRLRAVHRTGRTLPLEWRKRQLEGIIRLVTERESELAEALASDLGRTPHETWFGDIASTVGEAEYALKHLKKWMKPTRTGVPLALMPGKASYRYEPLGTVLVIGPWNYPFYLTLGPLIGAVAAGNCCVVKPSEHAPAASAVLARLIPEYLDSEAIAVLEGDAAITQQLIDQKMDLVFFTGGTEIGRKIAEACAPHLTPVVLELGGKSPVIVTKNADLGVAARRIAFGKLLNSGQTCVAPDYLLVEKSVREEFAAELKKAMSDMRAGAPEKQRVVNERQFQRLTGLLKGLKPETGGNADETSIAIEPTVVVNPDRTAPVMQGEIFGPILPIIDVDSLDHAIAIINEGEKPLAAYIFSKSKSEIERLFSEVPCGGAVANHIAMHVLAPQLPFGGVGYSGMGAYHGKWGYEAFSHRKATLKMPTKPDLKLMYPPYSERDQKILRKLA
;
A
#
# COMPACT_ATOMS: atom_id res chain seq x y z
N MET A 1 44.95 -37.39 36.38
CA MET A 1 44.81 -35.96 36.66
C MET A 1 44.49 -35.28 35.37
N THR A 2 43.19 -35.15 35.05
CA THR A 2 42.70 -34.52 33.84
C THR A 2 41.88 -33.28 34.30
N SER A 3 42.37 -32.13 33.87
CA SER A 3 41.82 -30.80 34.15
C SER A 3 40.43 -30.65 33.55
N VAL A 4 39.46 -30.32 34.40
CA VAL A 4 38.12 -29.88 33.99
C VAL A 4 38.25 -28.45 33.54
N ALA A 5 38.09 -28.19 32.25
CA ALA A 5 38.06 -26.84 31.71
C ALA A 5 36.73 -26.20 32.10
N ASP A 6 36.85 -25.06 32.75
CA ASP A 6 35.83 -24.14 33.16
C ASP A 6 35.10 -23.61 31.93
N ARG A 7 33.82 -23.96 31.75
CA ARG A 7 32.95 -23.34 30.75
C ARG A 7 32.50 -21.99 31.34
N SER A 8 33.21 -20.95 30.96
CA SER A 8 32.74 -19.58 31.15
C SER A 8 31.34 -19.43 30.54
N THR A 9 30.38 -19.13 31.39
CA THR A 9 29.03 -18.66 31.04
C THR A 9 29.18 -17.35 30.29
N GLU A 10 29.13 -17.38 28.95
CA GLU A 10 28.89 -16.17 28.19
C GLU A 10 27.52 -15.63 28.61
N SER A 11 27.55 -14.52 29.32
CA SER A 11 26.38 -13.68 29.56
C SER A 11 25.91 -13.14 28.22
N THR A 12 24.92 -13.82 27.61
CA THR A 12 24.19 -13.29 26.47
C THR A 12 23.37 -12.09 26.95
N THR A 13 23.96 -10.89 26.89
CA THR A 13 23.19 -9.66 27.00
C THR A 13 22.22 -9.62 25.82
N THR A 14 20.97 -9.96 26.08
CA THR A 14 19.89 -9.85 25.10
C THR A 14 19.80 -8.40 24.65
N ASP A 15 19.81 -8.17 23.33
CA ASP A 15 19.59 -6.84 22.76
C ASP A 15 18.26 -6.26 23.30
N PRO A 16 18.26 -5.08 23.93
CA PRO A 16 17.05 -4.46 24.51
C PRO A 16 15.90 -4.32 23.49
N GLY A 17 16.22 -4.08 22.22
CA GLY A 17 15.23 -3.99 21.14
C GLY A 17 14.58 -5.35 20.88
N ALA A 18 15.35 -6.43 20.83
CA ALA A 18 14.86 -7.78 20.64
C ALA A 18 13.95 -8.21 21.81
N GLN A 19 14.33 -7.86 23.06
CA GLN A 19 13.49 -8.15 24.21
C GLN A 19 12.18 -7.37 24.15
N LEU A 20 12.19 -6.08 23.82
CA LEU A 20 11.00 -5.25 23.67
C LEU A 20 10.04 -5.81 22.59
N ALA A 21 10.57 -6.21 21.43
CA ALA A 21 9.79 -6.83 20.36
C ALA A 21 9.13 -8.13 20.83
N ALA A 22 9.91 -9.00 21.51
CA ALA A 22 9.42 -10.28 22.00
C ALA A 22 8.30 -10.10 23.04
N ASP A 23 8.52 -9.25 24.05
CA ASP A 23 7.54 -8.99 25.12
C ASP A 23 6.25 -8.39 24.57
N THR A 24 6.37 -7.44 23.62
CA THR A 24 5.21 -6.83 22.95
C THR A 24 4.39 -7.87 22.20
N VAL A 25 5.02 -8.70 21.37
CA VAL A 25 4.31 -9.71 20.57
C VAL A 25 3.71 -10.79 21.46
N LEU A 26 4.42 -11.22 22.51
CA LEU A 26 3.91 -12.20 23.49
C LEU A 26 2.63 -11.68 24.18
N ARG A 27 2.63 -10.42 24.63
CA ARG A 27 1.49 -9.75 25.23
C ARG A 27 0.30 -9.70 24.26
N LEU A 28 0.51 -9.24 23.04
CA LEU A 28 -0.54 -9.13 22.01
C LEU A 28 -1.14 -10.51 21.67
N ARG A 29 -0.34 -11.55 21.59
CA ARG A 29 -0.83 -12.94 21.40
C ARG A 29 -1.67 -13.41 22.55
N ALA A 30 -1.28 -13.09 23.79
CA ALA A 30 -2.08 -13.42 24.97
C ALA A 30 -3.46 -12.73 24.90
N VAL A 31 -3.50 -11.44 24.56
CA VAL A 31 -4.74 -10.67 24.38
C VAL A 31 -5.60 -11.26 23.26
N HIS A 32 -5.02 -11.58 22.09
CA HIS A 32 -5.77 -12.19 20.99
C HIS A 32 -6.45 -13.50 21.41
N ARG A 33 -5.76 -14.37 22.17
CA ARG A 33 -6.29 -15.64 22.66
C ARG A 33 -7.49 -15.50 23.60
N THR A 34 -7.66 -14.35 24.26
CA THR A 34 -8.85 -14.08 25.10
C THR A 34 -10.11 -13.84 24.27
N GLY A 35 -9.99 -13.60 22.97
CA GLY A 35 -11.09 -13.21 22.10
C GLY A 35 -11.52 -11.74 22.24
N ARG A 36 -10.77 -10.91 22.98
CA ARG A 36 -11.06 -9.46 23.22
C ARG A 36 -11.38 -8.70 21.94
N THR A 37 -10.69 -9.02 20.83
CA THR A 37 -10.78 -8.31 19.54
C THR A 37 -11.88 -8.83 18.63
N LEU A 38 -12.52 -9.95 18.97
CA LEU A 38 -13.51 -10.61 18.11
C LEU A 38 -14.87 -9.89 18.03
N PRO A 39 -15.42 -9.28 19.11
CA PRO A 39 -16.72 -8.64 19.08
C PRO A 39 -16.81 -7.48 18.09
N LEU A 40 -17.96 -7.36 17.40
CA LEU A 40 -18.24 -6.25 16.48
C LEU A 40 -18.04 -4.88 17.16
N GLU A 41 -18.50 -4.74 18.40
CA GLU A 41 -18.43 -3.46 19.12
C GLU A 41 -16.99 -3.05 19.48
N TRP A 42 -16.08 -4.02 19.73
CA TRP A 42 -14.67 -3.70 19.90
C TRP A 42 -14.09 -3.12 18.60
N ARG A 43 -14.35 -3.80 17.49
CA ARG A 43 -13.83 -3.36 16.15
C ARG A 43 -14.35 -1.97 15.78
N LYS A 44 -15.63 -1.70 16.00
CA LYS A 44 -16.22 -0.38 15.76
C LYS A 44 -15.55 0.70 16.61
N ARG A 45 -15.36 0.44 17.92
CA ARG A 45 -14.66 1.42 18.78
C ARG A 45 -13.26 1.77 18.30
N GLN A 46 -12.51 0.77 17.77
CA GLN A 46 -11.19 1.06 17.21
C GLN A 46 -11.29 1.93 15.95
N LEU A 47 -12.19 1.62 15.02
CA LEU A 47 -12.42 2.41 13.81
C LEU A 47 -12.86 3.84 14.14
N GLU A 48 -13.78 4.01 15.07
CA GLU A 48 -14.21 5.31 15.58
C GLU A 48 -13.07 6.04 16.30
N GLY A 49 -12.22 5.31 17.01
CA GLY A 49 -11.00 5.84 17.63
C GLY A 49 -10.02 6.39 16.60
N ILE A 50 -9.80 5.69 15.49
CA ILE A 50 -8.94 6.16 14.38
C ILE A 50 -9.51 7.46 13.79
N ILE A 51 -10.83 7.54 13.54
CA ILE A 51 -11.46 8.76 13.02
C ILE A 51 -11.24 9.92 13.99
N ARG A 52 -11.51 9.72 15.29
CA ARG A 52 -11.30 10.77 16.30
C ARG A 52 -9.83 11.19 16.39
N LEU A 53 -8.90 10.25 16.37
CA LEU A 53 -7.47 10.55 16.38
C LEU A 53 -7.12 11.57 15.29
N VAL A 54 -7.49 11.30 14.04
CA VAL A 54 -7.08 12.16 12.92
C VAL A 54 -7.89 13.46 12.83
N THR A 55 -9.14 13.48 13.31
CA THR A 55 -9.98 14.69 13.26
C THR A 55 -9.78 15.61 14.48
N GLU A 56 -9.63 15.06 15.68
CA GLU A 56 -9.40 15.86 16.90
C GLU A 56 -7.96 16.39 17.00
N ARG A 57 -7.01 15.74 16.33
CA ARG A 57 -5.58 16.10 16.37
C ARG A 57 -5.05 16.64 15.03
N GLU A 58 -5.93 17.09 14.15
CA GLU A 58 -5.58 17.59 12.80
C GLU A 58 -4.42 18.58 12.81
N SER A 59 -4.43 19.59 13.69
CA SER A 59 -3.37 20.60 13.77
C SER A 59 -2.02 19.97 14.11
N GLU A 60 -1.98 19.02 15.04
CA GLU A 60 -0.76 18.35 15.47
C GLU A 60 -0.20 17.44 14.38
N LEU A 61 -1.08 16.73 13.65
CA LEU A 61 -0.68 15.95 12.48
C LEU A 61 -0.12 16.85 11.38
N ALA A 62 -0.73 18.02 11.16
CA ALA A 62 -0.26 19.00 10.18
C ALA A 62 1.13 19.57 10.55
N GLU A 63 1.36 19.90 11.82
CA GLU A 63 2.66 20.37 12.32
C GLU A 63 3.75 19.30 12.12
N ALA A 64 3.44 18.02 12.40
CA ALA A 64 4.39 16.93 12.19
C ALA A 64 4.76 16.77 10.71
N LEU A 65 3.78 16.84 9.78
CA LEU A 65 4.06 16.74 8.35
C LEU A 65 4.71 18.01 7.76
N ALA A 66 4.45 19.17 8.32
CA ALA A 66 5.21 20.38 8.00
C ALA A 66 6.68 20.20 8.39
N SER A 67 6.94 19.65 9.59
CA SER A 67 8.29 19.34 10.07
C SER A 67 9.01 18.31 9.20
N ASP A 68 8.38 17.18 8.89
CA ASP A 68 9.02 16.06 8.17
C ASP A 68 9.11 16.30 6.65
N LEU A 69 8.08 16.85 6.03
CA LEU A 69 7.89 16.90 4.57
C LEU A 69 7.65 18.32 4.00
N GLY A 70 7.54 19.34 4.85
CA GLY A 70 7.19 20.70 4.40
C GLY A 70 5.78 20.80 3.84
N ARG A 71 4.86 19.95 4.27
CA ARG A 71 3.47 19.97 3.80
C ARG A 71 2.65 21.08 4.46
N THR A 72 1.75 21.65 3.68
CA THR A 72 0.73 22.56 4.19
C THR A 72 -0.36 21.80 4.95
N PRO A 73 -1.12 22.48 5.86
CA PRO A 73 -2.28 21.86 6.51
C PRO A 73 -3.31 21.29 5.53
N HIS A 74 -3.53 21.96 4.39
CA HIS A 74 -4.47 21.49 3.35
C HIS A 74 -3.99 20.17 2.71
N GLU A 75 -2.71 20.07 2.40
CA GLU A 75 -2.14 18.82 1.83
C GLU A 75 -2.14 17.68 2.84
N THR A 76 -1.93 17.98 4.13
CA THR A 76 -2.06 17.01 5.21
C THR A 76 -3.50 16.52 5.32
N TRP A 77 -4.46 17.44 5.32
CA TRP A 77 -5.88 17.09 5.36
C TRP A 77 -6.27 16.21 4.17
N PHE A 78 -5.93 16.63 2.95
CA PHE A 78 -6.30 15.90 1.72
C PHE A 78 -5.63 14.53 1.63
N GLY A 79 -4.32 14.46 1.86
CA GLY A 79 -3.52 13.24 1.65
C GLY A 79 -3.65 12.20 2.76
N ASP A 80 -3.71 12.64 4.01
CA ASP A 80 -3.64 11.75 5.15
C ASP A 80 -4.96 11.68 5.94
N ILE A 81 -5.56 12.82 6.30
CA ILE A 81 -6.72 12.85 7.21
C ILE A 81 -7.99 12.40 6.49
N ALA A 82 -8.38 13.07 5.42
CA ALA A 82 -9.62 12.76 4.70
C ALA A 82 -9.62 11.33 4.15
N SER A 83 -8.46 10.84 3.68
CA SER A 83 -8.30 9.47 3.20
C SER A 83 -8.48 8.45 4.33
N THR A 84 -7.91 8.70 5.51
CA THR A 84 -8.08 7.85 6.69
C THR A 84 -9.52 7.81 7.18
N VAL A 85 -10.17 8.97 7.26
CA VAL A 85 -11.58 9.08 7.66
C VAL A 85 -12.46 8.30 6.68
N GLY A 86 -12.30 8.53 5.37
CA GLY A 86 -13.10 7.85 4.35
C GLY A 86 -12.96 6.33 4.39
N GLU A 87 -11.76 5.82 4.60
CA GLU A 87 -11.48 4.38 4.74
C GLU A 87 -12.15 3.79 6.00
N ALA A 88 -12.01 4.45 7.15
CA ALA A 88 -12.58 4.00 8.41
C ALA A 88 -14.12 4.04 8.42
N GLU A 89 -14.73 5.10 7.89
CA GLU A 89 -16.18 5.22 7.75
C GLU A 89 -16.76 4.16 6.82
N TYR A 90 -16.06 3.88 5.70
CA TYR A 90 -16.46 2.82 4.79
C TYR A 90 -16.43 1.45 5.49
N ALA A 91 -15.38 1.17 6.25
CA ALA A 91 -15.28 -0.04 7.05
C ALA A 91 -16.41 -0.12 8.09
N LEU A 92 -16.66 0.91 8.90
CA LEU A 92 -17.74 0.99 9.88
C LEU A 92 -19.10 0.65 9.27
N LYS A 93 -19.41 1.23 8.12
CA LYS A 93 -20.67 1.03 7.40
C LYS A 93 -20.87 -0.42 6.95
N HIS A 94 -19.80 -1.12 6.58
CA HIS A 94 -19.88 -2.42 5.95
C HIS A 94 -19.48 -3.60 6.87
N LEU A 95 -18.78 -3.36 7.97
CA LEU A 95 -18.17 -4.36 8.84
C LEU A 95 -19.15 -5.46 9.28
N LYS A 96 -20.35 -5.10 9.75
CA LYS A 96 -21.38 -6.06 10.15
C LYS A 96 -21.75 -7.03 9.02
N LYS A 97 -21.70 -6.58 7.77
CA LYS A 97 -21.96 -7.42 6.60
C LYS A 97 -20.77 -8.34 6.31
N TRP A 98 -19.55 -7.81 6.40
CA TRP A 98 -18.32 -8.58 6.13
C TRP A 98 -18.12 -9.73 7.12
N MET A 99 -18.49 -9.54 8.38
CA MET A 99 -18.39 -10.56 9.43
C MET A 99 -19.40 -11.72 9.29
N LYS A 100 -20.43 -11.58 8.44
CA LYS A 100 -21.41 -12.65 8.24
C LYS A 100 -20.84 -13.78 7.41
N PRO A 101 -21.14 -15.07 7.76
CA PRO A 101 -20.81 -16.18 6.90
C PRO A 101 -21.47 -16.05 5.52
N THR A 102 -20.69 -16.28 4.48
CA THR A 102 -21.18 -16.31 3.09
C THR A 102 -21.57 -17.73 2.73
N ARG A 103 -22.84 -17.95 2.42
CA ARG A 103 -23.35 -19.26 1.98
C ARG A 103 -22.96 -19.51 0.53
N THR A 104 -22.67 -20.77 0.21
CA THR A 104 -22.41 -21.22 -1.15
C THR A 104 -23.17 -22.52 -1.44
N GLY A 105 -23.35 -22.85 -2.71
CA GLY A 105 -23.92 -24.12 -3.15
C GLY A 105 -23.00 -25.30 -2.81
N VAL A 106 -23.57 -26.48 -2.83
CA VAL A 106 -22.84 -27.75 -2.73
C VAL A 106 -23.21 -28.65 -3.92
N PRO A 107 -22.31 -29.51 -4.39
CA PRO A 107 -22.61 -30.55 -5.37
C PRO A 107 -23.76 -31.46 -4.89
N LEU A 108 -24.46 -32.08 -5.83
CA LEU A 108 -25.58 -32.97 -5.53
C LEU A 108 -25.20 -34.12 -4.58
N ALA A 109 -24.00 -34.65 -4.72
CA ALA A 109 -23.45 -35.70 -3.85
C ALA A 109 -23.35 -35.30 -2.37
N LEU A 110 -23.27 -33.99 -2.06
CA LEU A 110 -23.19 -33.46 -0.71
C LEU A 110 -24.55 -32.93 -0.18
N MET A 111 -25.62 -33.05 -0.97
CA MET A 111 -26.95 -32.69 -0.51
C MET A 111 -27.47 -33.70 0.53
N PRO A 112 -28.15 -33.24 1.60
CA PRO A 112 -28.61 -31.88 1.92
C PRO A 112 -27.62 -31.04 2.77
N GLY A 113 -26.32 -31.21 2.57
CA GLY A 113 -25.27 -30.43 3.23
C GLY A 113 -25.42 -28.92 2.99
N LYS A 114 -24.86 -28.14 3.92
CA LYS A 114 -24.85 -26.67 3.85
C LYS A 114 -23.41 -26.17 3.93
N ALA A 115 -22.92 -25.55 2.87
CA ALA A 115 -21.60 -24.96 2.81
C ALA A 115 -21.65 -23.45 3.03
N SER A 116 -20.63 -22.94 3.70
CA SER A 116 -20.37 -21.52 3.84
C SER A 116 -18.88 -21.28 4.07
N TYR A 117 -18.44 -20.05 3.91
CA TYR A 117 -17.15 -19.60 4.43
C TYR A 117 -17.32 -18.38 5.31
N ARG A 118 -16.38 -18.18 6.22
CA ARG A 118 -16.32 -17.02 7.10
C ARG A 118 -14.89 -16.50 7.17
N TYR A 119 -14.77 -15.23 7.46
CA TYR A 119 -13.48 -14.61 7.73
C TYR A 119 -13.19 -14.65 9.22
N GLU A 120 -11.99 -15.08 9.58
CA GLU A 120 -11.46 -15.11 10.95
C GLU A 120 -10.16 -14.30 10.98
N PRO A 121 -9.88 -13.54 12.06
CA PRO A 121 -8.61 -12.82 12.17
C PRO A 121 -7.44 -13.79 12.07
N LEU A 122 -6.34 -13.33 11.51
CA LEU A 122 -5.10 -14.11 11.43
C LEU A 122 -4.46 -14.30 12.82
N GLY A 123 -4.46 -13.23 13.65
CA GLY A 123 -3.85 -13.29 14.97
C GLY A 123 -3.19 -11.99 15.39
N THR A 124 -1.87 -11.98 15.46
CA THR A 124 -1.03 -10.81 15.75
C THR A 124 -0.27 -10.42 14.48
N VAL A 125 -0.57 -9.23 13.95
CA VAL A 125 -0.06 -8.76 12.68
C VAL A 125 0.88 -7.56 12.86
N LEU A 126 1.78 -7.35 11.90
CA LEU A 126 2.70 -6.22 11.85
C LEU A 126 2.33 -5.31 10.68
N VAL A 127 2.18 -4.02 10.95
CA VAL A 127 2.01 -2.97 9.93
C VAL A 127 3.24 -2.07 9.94
N ILE A 128 3.99 -2.05 8.84
CA ILE A 128 5.17 -1.22 8.65
C ILE A 128 4.79 -0.08 7.71
N GLY A 129 4.67 1.13 8.26
CA GLY A 129 4.29 2.33 7.53
C GLY A 129 5.45 3.02 6.83
N PRO A 130 5.21 3.73 5.71
CA PRO A 130 6.19 4.52 4.98
C PRO A 130 6.27 5.94 5.52
N TRP A 131 7.19 6.73 4.95
CA TRP A 131 7.43 8.11 5.34
C TRP A 131 6.66 9.16 4.49
N ASN A 132 6.16 8.77 3.30
CA ASN A 132 5.62 9.74 2.35
C ASN A 132 4.17 10.19 2.64
N TYR A 133 3.31 9.31 3.13
CA TYR A 133 1.99 9.60 3.71
C TYR A 133 1.89 8.83 5.03
N PRO A 134 2.65 9.26 6.05
CA PRO A 134 2.92 8.41 7.21
C PRO A 134 1.69 8.12 8.06
N PHE A 135 0.69 9.00 8.07
CA PHE A 135 -0.55 8.74 8.79
C PHE A 135 -1.47 7.81 7.99
N TYR A 136 -1.83 8.17 6.75
CA TYR A 136 -2.77 7.37 5.97
C TYR A 136 -2.22 5.96 5.65
N LEU A 137 -0.98 5.86 5.19
CA LEU A 137 -0.40 4.57 4.80
C LEU A 137 0.02 3.68 5.99
N THR A 138 -0.09 4.20 7.21
CA THR A 138 0.02 3.42 8.45
C THR A 138 -1.36 3.08 9.01
N LEU A 139 -2.26 4.05 9.08
CA LEU A 139 -3.60 3.86 9.65
C LEU A 139 -4.54 3.12 8.70
N GLY A 140 -4.40 3.24 7.38
CA GLY A 140 -5.20 2.50 6.40
C GLY A 140 -5.09 0.97 6.56
N PRO A 141 -3.89 0.39 6.55
CA PRO A 141 -3.70 -1.02 6.88
C PRO A 141 -4.15 -1.39 8.29
N LEU A 142 -3.92 -0.52 9.29
CA LEU A 142 -4.42 -0.72 10.65
C LEU A 142 -5.96 -0.80 10.69
N ILE A 143 -6.67 0.01 9.89
CA ILE A 143 -8.13 -0.08 9.72
C ILE A 143 -8.53 -1.50 9.26
N GLY A 144 -7.85 -2.04 8.25
CA GLY A 144 -8.06 -3.43 7.79
C GLY A 144 -7.80 -4.46 8.89
N ALA A 145 -6.70 -4.31 9.62
CA ALA A 145 -6.30 -5.22 10.69
C ALA A 145 -7.31 -5.25 11.84
N VAL A 146 -7.77 -4.09 12.35
CA VAL A 146 -8.74 -4.00 13.45
C VAL A 146 -10.15 -4.38 12.99
N ALA A 147 -10.53 -4.07 11.75
CA ALA A 147 -11.79 -4.52 11.17
C ALA A 147 -11.86 -6.05 11.09
N ALA A 148 -10.75 -6.72 10.77
CA ALA A 148 -10.64 -8.18 10.78
C ALA A 148 -10.61 -8.77 12.20
N GLY A 149 -10.24 -7.98 13.22
CA GLY A 149 -10.20 -8.39 14.62
C GLY A 149 -8.83 -8.92 15.08
N ASN A 150 -7.76 -8.49 14.45
CA ASN A 150 -6.39 -8.81 14.84
C ASN A 150 -5.91 -7.93 16.00
N CYS A 151 -4.92 -8.42 16.73
CA CYS A 151 -3.98 -7.56 17.46
C CYS A 151 -2.91 -7.07 16.50
N CYS A 152 -2.37 -5.86 16.71
CA CYS A 152 -1.48 -5.24 15.75
C CYS A 152 -0.26 -4.60 16.42
N VAL A 153 0.91 -4.84 15.85
CA VAL A 153 2.09 -3.98 16.05
C VAL A 153 2.15 -3.00 14.89
N VAL A 154 2.22 -1.72 15.18
CA VAL A 154 2.43 -0.64 14.21
C VAL A 154 3.87 -0.17 14.32
N LYS A 155 4.60 -0.20 13.22
CA LYS A 155 5.95 0.34 13.12
C LYS A 155 5.97 1.48 12.10
N PRO A 156 5.86 2.73 12.53
CA PRO A 156 5.98 3.88 11.63
C PRO A 156 7.40 4.01 11.10
N SER A 157 7.59 4.86 10.09
CA SER A 157 8.89 5.05 9.45
C SER A 157 9.80 5.98 10.25
N GLU A 158 11.03 5.57 10.45
CA GLU A 158 12.12 6.37 11.03
C GLU A 158 12.52 7.57 10.15
N HIS A 159 12.11 7.59 8.90
CA HIS A 159 12.37 8.68 7.96
C HIS A 159 11.36 9.84 8.06
N ALA A 160 10.29 9.66 8.85
CA ALA A 160 9.34 10.70 9.22
C ALA A 160 9.22 10.75 10.76
N PRO A 161 10.27 11.23 11.47
CA PRO A 161 10.37 11.09 12.92
C PRO A 161 9.30 11.87 13.69
N ALA A 162 8.89 13.05 13.23
CA ALA A 162 7.82 13.79 13.89
C ALA A 162 6.47 13.07 13.78
N ALA A 163 6.13 12.54 12.59
CA ALA A 163 4.93 11.75 12.39
C ALA A 163 4.98 10.42 13.17
N SER A 164 6.15 9.78 13.25
CA SER A 164 6.36 8.56 14.03
C SER A 164 6.07 8.79 15.50
N ALA A 165 6.66 9.84 16.11
CA ALA A 165 6.45 10.20 17.50
C ALA A 165 4.99 10.54 17.83
N VAL A 166 4.30 11.23 16.91
CA VAL A 166 2.88 11.54 17.06
C VAL A 166 2.05 10.26 17.06
N LEU A 167 2.28 9.32 16.14
CA LEU A 167 1.60 8.03 16.11
C LEU A 167 1.86 7.20 17.38
N ALA A 168 3.13 7.16 17.85
CA ALA A 168 3.49 6.41 19.04
C ALA A 168 2.77 6.93 20.30
N ARG A 169 2.54 8.23 20.40
CA ARG A 169 1.80 8.84 21.49
C ARG A 169 0.28 8.71 21.34
N LEU A 170 -0.27 9.01 20.15
CA LEU A 170 -1.71 9.11 19.98
C LEU A 170 -2.42 7.75 19.84
N ILE A 171 -1.81 6.76 19.21
CA ILE A 171 -2.45 5.45 19.05
C ILE A 171 -2.90 4.87 20.41
N PRO A 172 -2.08 4.79 21.48
CA PRO A 172 -2.54 4.28 22.76
C PRO A 172 -3.53 5.18 23.50
N GLU A 173 -3.63 6.49 23.15
CA GLU A 173 -4.64 7.39 23.73
C GLU A 173 -6.04 7.16 23.13
N TYR A 174 -6.12 6.81 21.86
CA TYR A 174 -7.40 6.70 21.14
C TYR A 174 -7.85 5.26 20.90
N LEU A 175 -6.93 4.29 20.93
CA LEU A 175 -7.18 2.89 20.63
C LEU A 175 -6.87 1.99 21.82
N ASP A 176 -7.29 0.72 21.74
CA ASP A 176 -7.04 -0.27 22.77
C ASP A 176 -5.55 -0.65 22.86
N SER A 177 -4.83 -0.04 23.77
CA SER A 177 -3.38 -0.23 23.98
C SER A 177 -2.98 -1.65 24.38
N GLU A 178 -3.94 -2.48 24.85
CA GLU A 178 -3.68 -3.89 25.13
C GLU A 178 -3.60 -4.72 23.83
N ALA A 179 -4.34 -4.31 22.79
CA ALA A 179 -4.45 -5.04 21.53
C ALA A 179 -3.64 -4.39 20.37
N ILE A 180 -3.26 -3.14 20.51
CA ILE A 180 -2.54 -2.36 19.48
C ILE A 180 -1.33 -1.70 20.13
N ALA A 181 -0.14 -2.01 19.65
CA ALA A 181 1.12 -1.45 20.12
C ALA A 181 1.82 -0.68 19.01
N VAL A 182 2.55 0.38 19.35
CA VAL A 182 3.44 1.09 18.44
C VAL A 182 4.87 0.87 18.89
N LEU A 183 5.73 0.47 17.97
CA LEU A 183 7.18 0.38 18.20
C LEU A 183 7.89 1.24 17.16
N GLU A 184 8.56 2.28 17.65
CA GLU A 184 9.45 3.09 16.84
C GLU A 184 10.80 2.38 16.68
N GLY A 185 11.51 2.69 15.62
CA GLY A 185 12.84 2.16 15.36
C GLY A 185 13.12 1.96 13.89
N ASP A 186 14.29 1.45 13.62
CA ASP A 186 14.86 1.27 12.28
C ASP A 186 14.68 -0.16 11.73
N ALA A 187 15.54 -0.52 10.77
CA ALA A 187 15.52 -1.85 10.15
C ALA A 187 15.82 -2.97 11.16
N ALA A 188 16.59 -2.71 12.24
CA ALA A 188 16.90 -3.73 13.24
C ALA A 188 15.64 -4.11 14.03
N ILE A 189 14.88 -3.15 14.52
CA ILE A 189 13.57 -3.39 15.18
C ILE A 189 12.60 -4.10 14.23
N THR A 190 12.60 -3.73 12.95
CA THR A 190 11.77 -4.41 11.94
C THR A 190 12.12 -5.90 11.84
N GLN A 191 13.40 -6.22 11.76
CA GLN A 191 13.86 -7.62 11.71
C GLN A 191 13.48 -8.37 13.00
N GLN A 192 13.72 -7.77 14.15
CA GLN A 192 13.39 -8.35 15.46
C GLN A 192 11.89 -8.65 15.60
N LEU A 193 11.01 -7.79 15.06
CA LEU A 193 9.57 -8.01 15.02
C LEU A 193 9.21 -9.18 14.09
N ILE A 194 9.82 -9.27 12.91
CA ILE A 194 9.58 -10.38 11.95
C ILE A 194 10.01 -11.71 12.56
N ASP A 195 11.14 -11.73 13.30
CA ASP A 195 11.66 -12.91 13.97
C ASP A 195 10.71 -13.46 15.06
N GLN A 196 9.74 -12.65 15.52
CA GLN A 196 8.67 -13.10 16.40
C GLN A 196 7.58 -13.93 15.68
N LYS A 197 7.74 -14.25 14.39
CA LYS A 197 6.83 -15.08 13.59
C LYS A 197 5.41 -14.51 13.55
N MET A 198 5.28 -13.29 13.06
CA MET A 198 3.98 -12.63 12.93
C MET A 198 3.00 -13.45 12.07
N ASP A 199 1.70 -13.31 12.31
CA ASP A 199 0.66 -14.00 11.54
C ASP A 199 0.41 -13.34 10.16
N LEU A 200 0.86 -12.11 9.97
CA LEU A 200 0.96 -11.38 8.70
C LEU A 200 1.87 -10.16 8.86
N VAL A 201 2.65 -9.85 7.83
CA VAL A 201 3.38 -8.58 7.73
C VAL A 201 2.83 -7.77 6.57
N PHE A 202 2.35 -6.56 6.86
CA PHE A 202 1.98 -5.56 5.88
C PHE A 202 3.10 -4.52 5.78
N PHE A 203 3.59 -4.28 4.59
CA PHE A 203 4.68 -3.33 4.34
C PHE A 203 4.34 -2.41 3.17
N THR A 204 4.55 -1.11 3.37
CA THR A 204 4.52 -0.11 2.29
C THR A 204 5.90 0.53 2.18
N GLY A 205 6.49 0.51 0.98
CA GLY A 205 7.81 1.10 0.76
C GLY A 205 8.43 0.74 -0.60
N GLY A 206 9.75 0.89 -0.71
CA GLY A 206 10.45 0.57 -1.95
C GLY A 206 10.63 -0.92 -2.20
N THR A 207 10.67 -1.32 -3.47
CA THR A 207 10.73 -2.72 -3.94
C THR A 207 11.89 -3.51 -3.33
N GLU A 208 13.08 -2.91 -3.23
CA GLU A 208 14.25 -3.60 -2.66
C GLU A 208 14.08 -3.92 -1.16
N ILE A 209 13.44 -3.03 -0.41
CA ILE A 209 13.14 -3.30 1.01
C ILE A 209 12.01 -4.33 1.12
N GLY A 210 10.97 -4.22 0.28
CA GLY A 210 9.88 -5.20 0.23
C GLY A 210 10.38 -6.62 -0.03
N ARG A 211 11.38 -6.78 -0.92
CA ARG A 211 12.03 -8.08 -1.15
C ARG A 211 12.69 -8.62 0.11
N LYS A 212 13.45 -7.78 0.83
CA LYS A 212 14.09 -8.18 2.11
C LYS A 212 13.06 -8.55 3.18
N ILE A 213 11.93 -7.85 3.25
CA ILE A 213 10.82 -8.19 4.15
C ILE A 213 10.25 -9.57 3.79
N ALA A 214 10.01 -9.84 2.51
CA ALA A 214 9.52 -11.15 2.06
C ALA A 214 10.51 -12.28 2.37
N GLU A 215 11.80 -12.06 2.12
CA GLU A 215 12.88 -12.99 2.46
C GLU A 215 12.93 -13.29 3.96
N ALA A 216 12.81 -12.26 4.82
CA ALA A 216 12.81 -12.42 6.28
C ALA A 216 11.56 -13.16 6.79
N CYS A 217 10.41 -13.01 6.13
CA CYS A 217 9.17 -13.70 6.49
C CYS A 217 9.13 -15.16 6.03
N ALA A 218 9.82 -15.52 4.95
CA ALA A 218 9.77 -16.85 4.32
C ALA A 218 10.11 -18.02 5.25
N PRO A 219 11.15 -17.97 6.12
CA PRO A 219 11.49 -19.08 7.03
C PRO A 219 10.37 -19.41 8.02
N HIS A 220 9.47 -18.45 8.30
CA HIS A 220 8.38 -18.61 9.25
C HIS A 220 7.05 -18.90 8.55
N LEU A 221 7.01 -18.95 7.22
CA LEU A 221 5.79 -19.02 6.41
C LEU A 221 4.81 -17.87 6.75
N THR A 222 5.33 -16.74 7.20
CA THR A 222 4.54 -15.53 7.48
C THR A 222 4.07 -14.93 6.15
N PRO A 223 2.76 -14.83 5.90
CA PRO A 223 2.25 -14.17 4.71
C PRO A 223 2.58 -12.69 4.71
N VAL A 224 2.79 -12.14 3.52
CA VAL A 224 3.08 -10.71 3.34
C VAL A 224 2.05 -10.04 2.44
N VAL A 225 1.75 -8.78 2.74
CA VAL A 225 1.14 -7.83 1.80
C VAL A 225 2.16 -6.73 1.57
N LEU A 226 2.56 -6.55 0.33
CA LEU A 226 3.62 -5.62 -0.05
C LEU A 226 3.04 -4.56 -0.99
N GLU A 227 2.97 -3.33 -0.52
CA GLU A 227 2.62 -2.16 -1.31
C GLU A 227 3.91 -1.43 -1.69
N LEU A 228 4.31 -1.62 -2.94
CA LEU A 228 5.59 -1.15 -3.45
C LEU A 228 5.38 0.00 -4.44
N GLY A 229 6.40 0.37 -5.15
CA GLY A 229 6.34 1.46 -6.12
C GLY A 229 6.39 0.98 -7.57
N GLY A 230 7.04 1.76 -8.37
CA GLY A 230 7.28 1.48 -9.79
C GLY A 230 7.22 2.74 -10.63
N LYS A 231 7.61 2.61 -11.90
CA LYS A 231 7.54 3.73 -12.84
C LYS A 231 6.14 3.84 -13.43
N SER A 232 5.23 4.57 -12.75
CA SER A 232 3.84 4.76 -13.18
C SER A 232 3.75 5.61 -14.45
N PRO A 233 3.43 5.01 -15.64
CA PRO A 233 3.37 5.70 -16.92
C PRO A 233 2.09 6.51 -17.05
N VAL A 234 2.17 7.60 -17.80
CA VAL A 234 1.00 8.36 -18.26
C VAL A 234 1.04 8.47 -19.77
N ILE A 235 0.02 7.98 -20.45
CA ILE A 235 -0.16 8.13 -21.89
C ILE A 235 -1.02 9.37 -22.16
N VAL A 236 -0.56 10.25 -23.06
CA VAL A 236 -1.35 11.38 -23.58
C VAL A 236 -1.49 11.20 -25.09
N THR A 237 -2.69 10.84 -25.52
CA THR A 237 -2.96 10.63 -26.94
C THR A 237 -3.39 11.94 -27.63
N LYS A 238 -3.35 11.97 -28.95
CA LYS A 238 -3.90 13.09 -29.75
C LYS A 238 -5.38 13.36 -29.52
N ASN A 239 -6.10 12.40 -28.93
CA ASN A 239 -7.51 12.51 -28.60
C ASN A 239 -7.74 13.04 -27.16
N ALA A 240 -6.70 13.41 -26.43
CA ALA A 240 -6.80 13.96 -25.09
C ALA A 240 -7.37 15.39 -25.09
N ASP A 241 -7.91 15.79 -23.96
CA ASP A 241 -8.08 17.20 -23.64
C ASP A 241 -6.79 17.69 -23.01
N LEU A 242 -5.94 18.37 -23.79
CA LEU A 242 -4.57 18.68 -23.40
C LEU A 242 -4.51 19.58 -22.16
N GLY A 243 -5.38 20.59 -22.07
CA GLY A 243 -5.44 21.49 -20.91
C GLY A 243 -5.91 20.77 -19.63
N VAL A 244 -6.86 19.83 -19.74
CA VAL A 244 -7.28 18.98 -18.59
C VAL A 244 -6.17 18.01 -18.22
N ALA A 245 -5.55 17.37 -19.21
CA ALA A 245 -4.44 16.44 -18.99
C ALA A 245 -3.28 17.14 -18.27
N ALA A 246 -2.85 18.27 -18.77
CA ALA A 246 -1.77 19.07 -18.19
C ALA A 246 -2.02 19.45 -16.72
N ARG A 247 -3.22 19.98 -16.41
CA ARG A 247 -3.56 20.34 -15.02
C ARG A 247 -3.58 19.14 -14.08
N ARG A 248 -4.18 18.00 -14.50
CA ARG A 248 -4.28 16.80 -13.66
C ARG A 248 -2.93 16.11 -13.48
N ILE A 249 -2.09 16.09 -14.50
CA ILE A 249 -0.73 15.56 -14.42
C ILE A 249 0.15 16.45 -13.54
N ALA A 250 0.09 17.78 -13.73
CA ALA A 250 0.80 18.73 -12.88
C ALA A 250 0.41 18.57 -11.42
N PHE A 251 -0.89 18.52 -11.10
CA PHE A 251 -1.39 18.27 -9.75
C PHE A 251 -0.82 16.97 -9.17
N GLY A 252 -0.95 15.84 -9.88
CA GLY A 252 -0.46 14.55 -9.39
C GLY A 252 1.06 14.48 -9.22
N LYS A 253 1.82 15.28 -10.00
CA LYS A 253 3.29 15.34 -9.88
C LYS A 253 3.75 16.30 -8.78
N LEU A 254 3.04 17.39 -8.57
CA LEU A 254 3.38 18.38 -7.55
C LEU A 254 2.97 17.93 -6.14
N LEU A 255 1.94 17.08 -6.02
CA LEU A 255 1.50 16.56 -4.74
C LEU A 255 2.66 15.87 -4.02
N ASN A 256 2.95 16.31 -2.79
CA ASN A 256 4.06 15.83 -1.96
C ASN A 256 5.43 15.83 -2.70
N SER A 257 5.69 16.82 -3.56
CA SER A 257 6.90 16.86 -4.41
C SER A 257 7.09 15.60 -5.27
N GLY A 258 6.03 14.96 -5.71
CA GLY A 258 6.11 13.72 -6.49
C GLY A 258 6.57 12.49 -5.68
N GLN A 259 6.65 12.60 -4.36
CA GLN A 259 7.02 11.50 -3.45
C GLN A 259 5.80 10.63 -3.14
N THR A 260 5.18 10.09 -4.19
CA THR A 260 3.93 9.33 -4.14
C THR A 260 4.06 8.12 -5.06
N CYS A 261 3.78 6.92 -4.57
CA CYS A 261 3.93 5.65 -5.29
C CYS A 261 3.10 5.56 -6.58
N VAL A 262 2.04 6.36 -6.68
CA VAL A 262 1.16 6.48 -7.86
C VAL A 262 1.32 7.82 -8.59
N ALA A 263 2.37 8.60 -8.28
CA ALA A 263 2.66 9.84 -9.02
C ALA A 263 3.01 9.52 -10.49
N PRO A 264 2.72 10.42 -11.43
CA PRO A 264 3.27 10.34 -12.78
C PRO A 264 4.80 10.20 -12.71
N ASP A 265 5.33 9.06 -13.15
CA ASP A 265 6.79 8.86 -13.16
C ASP A 265 7.39 9.32 -14.47
N TYR A 266 6.77 8.97 -15.59
CA TYR A 266 7.11 9.46 -16.92
C TYR A 266 5.87 9.57 -17.82
N LEU A 267 5.95 10.41 -18.85
CA LEU A 267 4.87 10.64 -19.80
C LEU A 267 5.24 10.06 -21.17
N LEU A 268 4.28 9.40 -21.81
CA LEU A 268 4.32 8.94 -23.19
C LEU A 268 3.34 9.79 -23.99
N VAL A 269 3.83 10.74 -24.76
CA VAL A 269 3.00 11.74 -25.45
C VAL A 269 3.07 11.52 -26.95
N GLU A 270 1.93 11.40 -27.62
CA GLU A 270 1.93 11.33 -29.08
C GLU A 270 2.60 12.59 -29.69
N LYS A 271 3.55 12.40 -30.62
CA LYS A 271 4.36 13.46 -31.23
C LYS A 271 3.51 14.61 -31.79
N SER A 272 2.35 14.29 -32.34
CA SER A 272 1.45 15.27 -32.97
C SER A 272 0.91 16.33 -31.98
N VAL A 273 0.90 16.06 -30.68
CA VAL A 273 0.39 16.97 -29.65
C VAL A 273 1.44 17.34 -28.59
N ARG A 274 2.67 16.86 -28.74
CA ARG A 274 3.71 17.00 -27.70
C ARG A 274 4.04 18.47 -27.39
N GLU A 275 4.19 19.32 -28.39
CA GLU A 275 4.58 20.73 -28.18
C GLU A 275 3.49 21.51 -27.45
N GLU A 276 2.24 21.36 -27.92
CA GLU A 276 1.09 22.00 -27.30
C GLU A 276 0.90 21.51 -25.86
N PHE A 277 0.97 20.19 -25.65
CA PHE A 277 0.85 19.60 -24.32
C PHE A 277 1.97 20.05 -23.36
N ALA A 278 3.22 20.11 -23.81
CA ALA A 278 4.35 20.55 -22.99
C ALA A 278 4.19 22.03 -22.56
N ALA A 279 3.69 22.89 -23.45
CA ALA A 279 3.38 24.28 -23.12
C ALA A 279 2.25 24.39 -22.06
N GLU A 280 1.16 23.63 -22.23
CA GLU A 280 0.07 23.55 -21.23
C GLU A 280 0.55 23.00 -19.90
N LEU A 281 1.41 21.97 -19.87
CA LEU A 281 1.97 21.38 -18.67
C LEU A 281 2.86 22.38 -17.92
N LYS A 282 3.74 23.07 -18.62
CA LYS A 282 4.58 24.13 -18.05
C LYS A 282 3.74 25.24 -17.42
N LYS A 283 2.69 25.69 -18.14
CA LYS A 283 1.75 26.69 -17.63
C LYS A 283 1.05 26.18 -16.37
N ALA A 284 0.48 24.97 -16.38
CA ALA A 284 -0.23 24.40 -15.24
C ALA A 284 0.68 24.25 -14.01
N MET A 285 1.93 23.79 -14.17
CA MET A 285 2.90 23.71 -13.08
C MET A 285 3.24 25.11 -12.52
N SER A 286 3.41 26.12 -13.38
CA SER A 286 3.66 27.49 -12.95
C SER A 286 2.48 28.08 -12.18
N ASP A 287 1.27 27.94 -12.70
CA ASP A 287 0.04 28.47 -12.07
C ASP A 287 -0.19 27.85 -10.68
N MET A 288 0.03 26.55 -10.51
CA MET A 288 -0.11 25.86 -9.22
C MET A 288 0.95 26.27 -8.20
N ARG A 289 2.14 26.68 -8.66
CA ARG A 289 3.20 27.15 -7.76
C ARG A 289 3.08 28.60 -7.38
N ALA A 290 2.44 29.42 -8.20
CA ALA A 290 2.28 30.87 -7.95
C ALA A 290 1.54 31.19 -6.65
N GLY A 291 0.74 30.26 -6.11
CA GLY A 291 0.03 30.41 -4.84
C GLY A 291 0.63 29.60 -3.68
N ALA A 292 1.71 28.86 -3.89
CA ALA A 292 2.30 28.02 -2.87
C ALA A 292 3.26 28.82 -1.98
N PRO A 293 3.00 28.98 -0.66
CA PRO A 293 3.79 29.81 0.22
C PRO A 293 5.17 29.24 0.55
N GLU A 294 5.36 27.95 0.44
CA GLU A 294 6.61 27.26 0.80
C GLU A 294 7.00 26.21 -0.25
N LYS A 295 8.31 25.98 -0.40
CA LYS A 295 8.83 24.90 -1.22
C LYS A 295 8.65 23.57 -0.47
N GLN A 296 7.84 22.68 -1.01
CA GLN A 296 7.80 21.30 -0.55
C GLN A 296 9.20 20.69 -0.67
N ARG A 297 9.65 20.02 0.37
CA ARG A 297 10.99 19.44 0.42
C ARG A 297 10.99 17.94 0.15
N VAL A 298 12.14 17.45 -0.23
CA VAL A 298 12.46 16.03 -0.23
C VAL A 298 12.63 15.57 1.22
N VAL A 299 12.23 14.35 1.53
CA VAL A 299 12.16 13.85 2.91
C VAL A 299 13.47 13.94 3.68
N ASN A 300 14.61 13.70 3.04
CA ASN A 300 15.93 13.74 3.66
C ASN A 300 17.05 13.94 2.64
N GLU A 301 18.25 14.24 3.15
CA GLU A 301 19.44 14.50 2.34
C GLU A 301 19.78 13.34 1.40
N ARG A 302 19.66 12.09 1.82
CA ARG A 302 19.96 10.93 0.97
C ARG A 302 19.06 10.90 -0.27
N GLN A 303 17.78 11.17 -0.13
CA GLN A 303 16.83 11.21 -1.26
C GLN A 303 17.06 12.46 -2.11
N PHE A 304 17.42 13.59 -1.52
CA PHE A 304 17.79 14.79 -2.23
C PHE A 304 19.00 14.55 -3.14
N GLN A 305 20.08 13.96 -2.62
CA GLN A 305 21.29 13.61 -3.40
C GLN A 305 20.99 12.58 -4.50
N ARG A 306 20.11 11.60 -4.22
CA ARG A 306 19.67 10.65 -5.25
C ARG A 306 18.96 11.37 -6.40
N LEU A 307 18.03 12.25 -6.09
CA LEU A 307 17.22 12.98 -7.08
C LEU A 307 18.06 13.98 -7.90
N THR A 308 18.95 14.73 -7.26
CA THR A 308 19.88 15.64 -7.96
C THR A 308 20.85 14.85 -8.84
N GLY A 309 21.23 13.64 -8.42
CA GLY A 309 22.00 12.70 -9.24
C GLY A 309 21.28 12.30 -10.53
N LEU A 310 19.95 12.15 -10.51
CA LEU A 310 19.15 11.82 -11.69
C LEU A 310 19.14 12.96 -12.72
N LEU A 311 19.37 14.21 -12.32
CA LEU A 311 19.39 15.38 -13.20
C LEU A 311 20.75 15.60 -13.87
N LYS A 312 21.82 14.94 -13.41
CA LYS A 312 23.16 15.13 -13.97
C LYS A 312 23.20 14.77 -15.45
N GLY A 313 23.69 15.71 -16.26
CA GLY A 313 23.83 15.55 -17.71
C GLY A 313 22.53 15.72 -18.52
N LEU A 314 21.39 15.95 -17.85
CA LEU A 314 20.14 16.25 -18.53
C LEU A 314 20.01 17.76 -18.80
N LYS A 315 19.22 18.09 -19.83
CA LYS A 315 18.84 19.50 -20.14
C LYS A 315 17.34 19.64 -19.84
N PRO A 316 16.96 20.24 -18.70
CA PRO A 316 15.57 20.48 -18.39
C PRO A 316 14.91 21.44 -19.38
N GLU A 317 13.68 21.13 -19.80
CA GLU A 317 12.80 22.05 -20.54
C GLU A 317 12.28 23.15 -19.60
N THR A 318 12.05 22.78 -18.30
CA THR A 318 11.70 23.72 -17.25
C THR A 318 12.19 23.19 -15.91
N GLY A 319 12.45 24.07 -14.95
CA GLY A 319 12.97 23.70 -13.64
C GLY A 319 14.47 23.36 -13.66
N GLY A 320 14.87 22.40 -12.85
CA GLY A 320 16.24 21.90 -12.77
C GLY A 320 17.05 22.48 -11.61
N ASN A 321 16.54 23.49 -10.90
CA ASN A 321 17.23 24.06 -9.74
C ASN A 321 17.01 23.19 -8.50
N ALA A 322 18.06 23.03 -7.71
CA ALA A 322 18.03 22.37 -6.43
C ALA A 322 18.56 23.33 -5.36
N ASP A 323 17.89 23.35 -4.19
CA ASP A 323 18.25 24.16 -3.04
C ASP A 323 18.68 23.22 -1.91
N GLU A 324 19.98 23.16 -1.67
CA GLU A 324 20.58 22.28 -0.65
C GLU A 324 20.15 22.69 0.77
N THR A 325 19.90 23.98 1.02
CA THR A 325 19.56 24.48 2.37
C THR A 325 18.16 24.00 2.79
N SER A 326 17.19 24.04 1.87
CA SER A 326 15.83 23.58 2.11
C SER A 326 15.60 22.13 1.67
N ILE A 327 16.64 21.46 1.11
CA ILE A 327 16.55 20.14 0.47
C ILE A 327 15.36 20.03 -0.50
N ALA A 328 15.13 21.09 -1.29
CA ALA A 328 14.03 21.20 -2.23
C ALA A 328 14.52 21.16 -3.67
N ILE A 329 13.78 20.52 -4.54
CA ILE A 329 14.05 20.45 -5.97
C ILE A 329 12.91 21.10 -6.70
N GLU A 330 13.22 22.01 -7.61
CA GLU A 330 12.22 22.63 -8.45
C GLU A 330 11.54 21.58 -9.35
N PRO A 331 10.20 21.61 -9.50
CA PRO A 331 9.53 20.74 -10.46
C PRO A 331 10.16 20.84 -11.84
N THR A 332 10.64 19.72 -12.33
CA THR A 332 11.53 19.65 -13.48
C THR A 332 10.93 18.75 -14.56
N VAL A 333 10.84 19.29 -15.77
CA VAL A 333 10.42 18.55 -16.96
C VAL A 333 11.63 18.34 -17.87
N VAL A 334 11.83 17.10 -18.32
CA VAL A 334 12.90 16.72 -19.26
C VAL A 334 12.26 16.06 -20.48
N VAL A 335 12.56 16.55 -21.69
CA VAL A 335 11.98 16.01 -22.92
C VAL A 335 12.98 15.07 -23.59
N ASN A 336 12.49 13.89 -23.95
CA ASN A 336 13.23 12.83 -24.65
C ASN A 336 14.61 12.53 -24.03
N PRO A 337 14.71 12.30 -22.71
CA PRO A 337 15.95 11.76 -22.17
C PRO A 337 16.24 10.40 -22.80
N ASP A 338 17.52 10.03 -22.89
CA ASP A 338 17.89 8.69 -23.31
C ASP A 338 17.20 7.65 -22.42
N ARG A 339 16.61 6.62 -23.02
CA ARG A 339 15.91 5.55 -22.26
C ARG A 339 16.84 4.78 -21.32
N THR A 340 18.15 4.83 -21.56
CA THR A 340 19.18 4.26 -20.68
C THR A 340 19.65 5.21 -19.58
N ALA A 341 19.22 6.48 -19.61
CA ALA A 341 19.57 7.46 -18.59
C ALA A 341 19.04 7.04 -17.20
N PRO A 342 19.75 7.34 -16.10
CA PRO A 342 19.34 6.96 -14.74
C PRO A 342 17.90 7.34 -14.37
N VAL A 343 17.40 8.48 -14.86
CA VAL A 343 16.02 8.95 -14.63
C VAL A 343 14.95 8.00 -15.22
N MET A 344 15.33 7.18 -16.20
CA MET A 344 14.44 6.22 -16.84
C MET A 344 14.57 4.80 -16.27
N GLN A 345 15.60 4.50 -15.47
CA GLN A 345 15.86 3.12 -15.03
C GLN A 345 15.11 2.71 -13.76
N GLY A 346 14.91 3.61 -12.82
CA GLY A 346 14.22 3.33 -11.57
C GLY A 346 13.10 4.32 -11.30
N GLU A 347 12.29 4.05 -10.28
CA GLU A 347 11.25 4.96 -9.80
C GLU A 347 11.88 6.29 -9.37
N ILE A 348 11.35 7.40 -9.88
CA ILE A 348 11.87 8.73 -9.59
C ILE A 348 11.54 9.14 -8.15
N PHE A 349 10.29 8.99 -7.74
CA PHE A 349 9.80 9.35 -6.40
C PHE A 349 10.22 10.77 -5.97
N GLY A 350 9.98 11.73 -6.88
CA GLY A 350 10.40 13.13 -6.73
C GLY A 350 9.83 14.03 -7.84
N PRO A 351 10.14 15.34 -7.83
CA PRO A 351 9.50 16.33 -8.70
C PRO A 351 10.13 16.40 -10.11
N ILE A 352 10.61 15.27 -10.64
CA ILE A 352 11.20 15.19 -11.98
C ILE A 352 10.26 14.40 -12.88
N LEU A 353 9.96 14.91 -14.07
CA LEU A 353 8.98 14.34 -14.99
C LEU A 353 9.53 14.27 -16.42
N PRO A 354 10.00 13.10 -16.85
CA PRO A 354 10.38 12.84 -18.23
C PRO A 354 9.16 12.80 -19.16
N ILE A 355 9.30 13.39 -20.36
CA ILE A 355 8.36 13.25 -21.47
C ILE A 355 9.08 12.48 -22.58
N ILE A 356 8.47 11.41 -23.07
CA ILE A 356 8.95 10.60 -24.18
C ILE A 356 7.94 10.72 -25.32
N ASP A 357 8.43 11.08 -26.49
CA ASP A 357 7.64 11.12 -27.71
C ASP A 357 7.32 9.72 -28.19
N VAL A 358 6.05 9.47 -28.51
CA VAL A 358 5.61 8.22 -29.12
C VAL A 358 4.87 8.48 -30.43
N ASP A 359 4.97 7.52 -31.36
CA ASP A 359 4.33 7.65 -32.67
C ASP A 359 2.83 7.30 -32.60
N SER A 360 2.44 6.44 -31.67
CA SER A 360 1.07 5.94 -31.52
C SER A 360 0.85 5.35 -30.13
N LEU A 361 -0.41 5.02 -29.82
CA LEU A 361 -0.79 4.26 -28.62
C LEU A 361 -0.11 2.86 -28.58
N ASP A 362 0.05 2.19 -29.73
CA ASP A 362 0.76 0.90 -29.82
C ASP A 362 2.21 1.04 -29.37
N HIS A 363 2.89 2.10 -29.81
CA HIS A 363 4.27 2.38 -29.38
C HIS A 363 4.34 2.68 -27.88
N ALA A 364 3.39 3.44 -27.34
CA ALA A 364 3.32 3.71 -25.90
C ALA A 364 3.14 2.45 -25.08
N ILE A 365 2.19 1.58 -25.45
CA ILE A 365 1.92 0.31 -24.78
C ILE A 365 3.13 -0.62 -24.88
N ALA A 366 3.80 -0.68 -26.02
CA ALA A 366 5.02 -1.48 -26.18
C ALA A 366 6.13 -1.03 -25.21
N ILE A 367 6.37 0.28 -25.09
CA ILE A 367 7.37 0.81 -24.14
C ILE A 367 7.03 0.43 -22.69
N ILE A 368 5.75 0.51 -22.30
CA ILE A 368 5.35 0.15 -20.93
C ILE A 368 5.58 -1.34 -20.69
N ASN A 369 5.21 -2.18 -21.63
CA ASN A 369 5.28 -3.65 -21.49
C ASN A 369 6.71 -4.22 -21.59
N GLU A 370 7.69 -3.42 -22.04
CA GLU A 370 9.12 -3.75 -21.95
C GLU A 370 9.65 -3.66 -20.50
N GLY A 371 8.99 -2.86 -19.65
CA GLY A 371 9.39 -2.62 -18.27
C GLY A 371 8.69 -3.54 -17.26
N GLU A 372 8.99 -3.30 -15.99
CA GLU A 372 8.32 -3.96 -14.89
C GLU A 372 6.89 -3.41 -14.70
N LYS A 373 5.99 -4.26 -14.20
CA LYS A 373 4.58 -3.90 -13.98
C LYS A 373 4.46 -2.79 -12.93
N PRO A 374 3.97 -1.58 -13.30
CA PRO A 374 3.86 -0.46 -12.37
C PRO A 374 2.70 -0.63 -11.39
N LEU A 375 2.75 0.11 -10.28
CA LEU A 375 1.63 0.17 -9.33
C LEU A 375 0.41 0.84 -9.96
N ALA A 376 0.61 1.89 -10.78
CA ALA A 376 -0.48 2.55 -11.49
C ALA A 376 -0.11 2.86 -12.94
N ALA A 377 -1.11 2.86 -13.84
CA ALA A 377 -0.99 3.29 -15.22
C ALA A 377 -2.13 4.24 -15.60
N TYR A 378 -1.84 5.24 -16.43
CA TYR A 378 -2.76 6.32 -16.74
C TYR A 378 -2.86 6.56 -18.24
N ILE A 379 -4.07 6.96 -18.70
CA ILE A 379 -4.30 7.41 -20.05
C ILE A 379 -5.18 8.67 -20.08
N PHE A 380 -4.80 9.65 -20.87
CA PHE A 380 -5.64 10.79 -21.22
C PHE A 380 -6.09 10.65 -22.65
N SER A 381 -7.38 10.46 -22.84
CA SER A 381 -8.04 10.30 -24.15
C SER A 381 -9.55 10.49 -24.03
N LYS A 382 -10.20 11.01 -25.08
CA LYS A 382 -11.65 11.01 -25.25
C LYS A 382 -12.14 9.75 -26.00
N SER A 383 -11.23 8.94 -26.54
CA SER A 383 -11.55 7.69 -27.26
C SER A 383 -11.73 6.55 -26.27
N LYS A 384 -12.96 5.98 -26.22
CA LYS A 384 -13.25 4.82 -25.40
C LYS A 384 -12.39 3.61 -25.76
N SER A 385 -12.13 3.40 -27.06
CA SER A 385 -11.30 2.27 -27.50
C SER A 385 -9.85 2.39 -27.02
N GLU A 386 -9.28 3.58 -27.02
CA GLU A 386 -7.93 3.80 -26.48
C GLU A 386 -7.87 3.55 -24.97
N ILE A 387 -8.90 3.97 -24.21
CA ILE A 387 -8.99 3.74 -22.78
C ILE A 387 -9.07 2.23 -22.49
N GLU A 388 -9.95 1.49 -23.18
CA GLU A 388 -10.09 0.04 -23.01
C GLU A 388 -8.80 -0.71 -23.37
N ARG A 389 -8.03 -0.21 -24.32
CA ARG A 389 -6.72 -0.78 -24.67
C ARG A 389 -5.71 -0.65 -23.53
N LEU A 390 -5.62 0.52 -22.87
CA LEU A 390 -4.78 0.61 -21.67
C LEU A 390 -5.22 -0.41 -20.62
N PHE A 391 -6.52 -0.49 -20.35
CA PHE A 391 -7.06 -1.36 -19.29
C PHE A 391 -6.83 -2.84 -19.55
N SER A 392 -6.82 -3.26 -20.83
CA SER A 392 -6.68 -4.67 -21.22
C SER A 392 -5.25 -5.08 -21.59
N GLU A 393 -4.41 -4.16 -22.09
CA GLU A 393 -3.12 -4.49 -22.66
C GLU A 393 -1.92 -4.12 -21.76
N VAL A 394 -2.15 -3.32 -20.68
CA VAL A 394 -1.10 -2.90 -19.75
C VAL A 394 -1.31 -3.54 -18.38
N PRO A 395 -0.53 -4.58 -18.00
CA PRO A 395 -0.59 -5.16 -16.68
C PRO A 395 -0.01 -4.19 -15.64
N CYS A 396 -0.85 -3.82 -14.66
CA CYS A 396 -0.48 -2.89 -13.58
C CYS A 396 -1.32 -3.17 -12.32
N GLY A 397 -0.98 -2.55 -11.20
CA GLY A 397 -1.78 -2.65 -9.97
C GLY A 397 -3.16 -2.00 -10.13
N GLY A 398 -3.21 -0.79 -10.69
CA GLY A 398 -4.46 -0.09 -11.00
C GLY A 398 -4.32 0.82 -12.22
N ALA A 399 -5.42 1.01 -12.98
CA ALA A 399 -5.43 1.85 -14.16
C ALA A 399 -6.50 2.95 -14.06
N VAL A 400 -6.20 4.16 -14.51
CA VAL A 400 -7.11 5.30 -14.46
C VAL A 400 -7.14 6.04 -15.80
N ALA A 401 -8.33 6.35 -16.28
CA ALA A 401 -8.52 7.18 -17.44
C ALA A 401 -8.82 8.64 -17.04
N ASN A 402 -8.18 9.57 -17.72
CA ASN A 402 -8.40 11.02 -17.62
C ASN A 402 -8.22 11.62 -16.21
N HIS A 403 -7.53 10.92 -15.31
CA HIS A 403 -7.11 11.46 -14.01
C HIS A 403 -5.82 10.79 -13.51
N ILE A 404 -5.24 11.33 -12.44
CA ILE A 404 -4.09 10.77 -11.75
C ILE A 404 -4.50 10.39 -10.31
N ALA A 405 -4.06 9.24 -9.83
CA ALA A 405 -4.14 8.76 -8.45
C ALA A 405 -5.55 8.58 -7.83
N MET A 406 -6.64 9.00 -8.47
CA MET A 406 -7.99 9.03 -7.85
C MET A 406 -8.53 7.66 -7.44
N HIS A 407 -8.04 6.56 -7.99
CA HIS A 407 -8.42 5.21 -7.57
C HIS A 407 -8.02 4.88 -6.13
N VAL A 408 -7.00 5.56 -5.58
CA VAL A 408 -6.57 5.45 -4.17
C VAL A 408 -7.66 5.94 -3.19
N LEU A 409 -8.48 6.91 -3.62
CA LEU A 409 -9.54 7.48 -2.79
C LEU A 409 -10.83 6.67 -2.80
N ALA A 410 -10.87 5.53 -3.51
CA ALA A 410 -12.05 4.71 -3.66
C ALA A 410 -11.95 3.41 -2.85
N PRO A 411 -12.41 3.36 -1.59
CA PRO A 411 -12.35 2.16 -0.74
C PRO A 411 -13.19 0.99 -1.28
N GLN A 412 -13.94 1.21 -2.37
CA GLN A 412 -14.66 0.18 -3.12
C GLN A 412 -13.77 -0.60 -4.08
N LEU A 413 -12.59 -0.08 -4.41
CA LEU A 413 -11.64 -0.72 -5.32
C LEU A 413 -10.51 -1.39 -4.53
N PRO A 414 -9.98 -2.54 -5.00
CA PRO A 414 -8.73 -3.06 -4.46
C PRO A 414 -7.60 -2.09 -4.81
N PHE A 415 -6.72 -1.85 -3.86
CA PHE A 415 -5.47 -1.14 -4.10
C PHE A 415 -4.32 -2.09 -3.78
N GLY A 416 -3.41 -2.27 -4.73
CA GLY A 416 -2.25 -3.13 -4.60
C GLY A 416 -1.53 -3.33 -5.91
N GLY A 417 -0.26 -3.70 -5.82
CA GLY A 417 0.62 -3.92 -6.96
C GLY A 417 0.62 -5.37 -7.47
N VAL A 418 1.37 -5.60 -8.54
CA VAL A 418 1.57 -6.92 -9.14
C VAL A 418 3.04 -7.09 -9.55
N GLY A 419 3.66 -8.20 -9.17
CA GLY A 419 5.08 -8.44 -9.44
C GLY A 419 5.98 -7.48 -8.66
N TYR A 420 6.78 -6.66 -9.35
CA TYR A 420 7.70 -5.70 -8.71
C TYR A 420 7.00 -4.53 -8.01
N SER A 421 5.73 -4.28 -8.33
CA SER A 421 4.95 -3.23 -7.66
C SER A 421 4.20 -3.72 -6.42
N GLY A 422 4.18 -5.02 -6.14
CA GLY A 422 3.61 -5.52 -4.89
C GLY A 422 3.03 -6.92 -4.92
N MET A 423 2.50 -7.32 -3.77
CA MET A 423 1.81 -8.59 -3.52
C MET A 423 0.60 -8.34 -2.62
N GLY A 424 -0.56 -8.83 -3.01
CA GLY A 424 -1.81 -8.61 -2.29
C GLY A 424 -2.48 -7.30 -2.66
N ALA A 425 -3.53 -6.96 -1.94
CA ALA A 425 -4.26 -5.71 -2.09
C ALA A 425 -4.99 -5.37 -0.78
N TYR A 426 -5.27 -4.09 -0.58
CA TYR A 426 -6.02 -3.61 0.57
C TYR A 426 -7.03 -2.53 0.15
N HIS A 427 -7.51 -1.69 1.01
CA HIS A 427 -8.66 -0.80 1.00
C HIS A 427 -10.00 -1.52 1.21
N GLY A 428 -10.85 -0.93 2.02
CA GLY A 428 -12.20 -1.38 2.31
C GLY A 428 -12.29 -2.88 2.61
N LYS A 429 -13.12 -3.58 1.84
CA LYS A 429 -13.28 -5.02 2.00
C LYS A 429 -12.00 -5.81 1.72
N TRP A 430 -11.18 -5.34 0.79
CA TRP A 430 -9.93 -6.02 0.43
C TRP A 430 -8.93 -6.00 1.59
N GLY A 431 -8.86 -4.88 2.32
CA GLY A 431 -8.08 -4.77 3.56
C GLY A 431 -8.59 -5.72 4.64
N TYR A 432 -9.91 -5.75 4.88
CA TYR A 432 -10.52 -6.71 5.78
C TYR A 432 -10.19 -8.17 5.39
N GLU A 433 -10.24 -8.51 4.10
CA GLU A 433 -9.92 -9.86 3.60
C GLU A 433 -8.42 -10.18 3.69
N ALA A 434 -7.55 -9.23 3.42
CA ALA A 434 -6.09 -9.40 3.49
C ALA A 434 -5.63 -9.77 4.92
N PHE A 435 -6.26 -9.18 5.94
CA PHE A 435 -5.99 -9.46 7.34
C PHE A 435 -6.85 -10.59 7.93
N SER A 436 -7.47 -11.42 7.09
CA SER A 436 -8.37 -12.50 7.52
C SER A 436 -8.01 -13.84 6.87
N HIS A 437 -8.20 -14.92 7.62
CA HIS A 437 -8.27 -16.27 7.06
C HIS A 437 -9.69 -16.58 6.59
N ARG A 438 -9.83 -17.03 5.33
CA ARG A 438 -11.11 -17.47 4.77
C ARG A 438 -11.33 -18.95 5.08
N LYS A 439 -12.04 -19.23 6.18
CA LYS A 439 -12.30 -20.59 6.67
C LYS A 439 -13.54 -21.18 6.02
N ALA A 440 -13.35 -22.27 5.29
CA ALA A 440 -14.45 -23.06 4.73
C ALA A 440 -15.16 -23.84 5.84
N THR A 441 -16.49 -23.94 5.75
CA THR A 441 -17.33 -24.72 6.66
C THR A 441 -18.35 -25.52 5.88
N LEU A 442 -18.42 -26.81 6.16
CA LEU A 442 -19.45 -27.72 5.62
C LEU A 442 -20.20 -28.36 6.79
N LYS A 443 -21.52 -28.27 6.78
CA LYS A 443 -22.38 -28.85 7.80
C LYS A 443 -23.23 -29.94 7.14
N MET A 444 -22.93 -31.18 7.48
CA MET A 444 -23.69 -32.35 7.02
C MET A 444 -24.69 -32.78 8.08
N PRO A 445 -25.93 -33.15 7.73
CA PRO A 445 -26.82 -33.82 8.66
C PRO A 445 -26.32 -35.25 8.92
N THR A 446 -26.68 -35.79 10.09
CA THR A 446 -26.37 -37.19 10.43
C THR A 446 -27.36 -38.19 9.84
N LYS A 447 -28.48 -37.69 9.30
CA LYS A 447 -29.50 -38.48 8.61
C LYS A 447 -30.02 -37.71 7.40
N PRO A 448 -30.26 -38.40 6.25
CA PRO A 448 -29.98 -39.81 6.02
C PRO A 448 -28.47 -40.10 5.92
N ASP A 449 -28.05 -41.23 6.47
CA ASP A 449 -26.71 -41.80 6.29
C ASP A 449 -26.78 -42.88 5.20
N LEU A 450 -26.31 -42.54 4.02
CA LEU A 450 -26.46 -43.38 2.83
C LEU A 450 -25.35 -44.45 2.81
N LYS A 451 -25.71 -45.70 3.07
CA LYS A 451 -24.77 -46.83 3.09
C LYS A 451 -23.93 -46.95 1.82
N LEU A 452 -24.46 -46.54 0.67
CA LEU A 452 -23.75 -46.55 -0.62
C LEU A 452 -22.50 -45.65 -0.64
N MET A 453 -22.33 -44.75 0.32
CA MET A 453 -21.14 -43.89 0.47
C MET A 453 -19.96 -44.63 1.13
N TYR A 454 -20.16 -45.83 1.69
CA TYR A 454 -19.18 -46.58 2.44
C TYR A 454 -18.89 -47.95 1.80
N PRO A 455 -17.65 -48.45 1.93
CA PRO A 455 -17.33 -49.81 1.48
C PRO A 455 -18.04 -50.87 2.36
N PRO A 456 -18.29 -52.11 1.83
CA PRO A 456 -17.95 -52.52 0.45
C PRO A 456 -18.92 -51.96 -0.61
N TYR A 457 -18.38 -51.55 -1.75
CA TYR A 457 -19.18 -50.98 -2.83
C TYR A 457 -19.68 -52.07 -3.76
N SER A 458 -20.97 -52.16 -4.02
CA SER A 458 -21.53 -52.94 -5.11
C SER A 458 -21.35 -52.23 -6.47
N GLU A 459 -21.45 -52.98 -7.59
CA GLU A 459 -21.46 -52.35 -8.92
C GLU A 459 -22.59 -51.32 -9.09
N ARG A 460 -23.73 -51.56 -8.42
CA ARG A 460 -24.86 -50.64 -8.40
C ARG A 460 -24.49 -49.34 -7.70
N ASP A 461 -23.85 -49.44 -6.55
CA ASP A 461 -23.42 -48.25 -5.78
C ASP A 461 -22.43 -47.42 -6.56
N GLN A 462 -21.47 -48.06 -7.23
CA GLN A 462 -20.50 -47.38 -8.08
C GLN A 462 -21.19 -46.65 -9.27
N LYS A 463 -22.20 -47.26 -9.89
CA LYS A 463 -22.96 -46.62 -10.96
C LYS A 463 -23.76 -45.40 -10.48
N ILE A 464 -24.33 -45.47 -9.26
CA ILE A 464 -25.04 -44.35 -8.64
C ILE A 464 -24.06 -43.23 -8.29
N LEU A 465 -22.99 -43.54 -7.62
CA LEU A 465 -21.97 -42.54 -7.21
C LEU A 465 -21.37 -41.79 -8.40
N ARG A 466 -21.09 -42.50 -9.54
CA ARG A 466 -20.61 -41.87 -10.75
C ARG A 466 -21.60 -40.90 -11.41
N LYS A 467 -22.91 -41.05 -11.12
CA LYS A 467 -23.95 -40.12 -11.63
C LYS A 467 -24.12 -38.91 -10.70
N LEU A 468 -23.73 -39.03 -9.42
CA LEU A 468 -23.85 -37.97 -8.43
C LEU A 468 -22.59 -37.08 -8.38
N ALA A 469 -21.46 -37.56 -8.84
CA ALA A 469 -20.21 -36.80 -9.00
C ALA A 469 -20.24 -35.94 -10.27
#